data_7c836117c53104301f3260b468b078ca
#
_entry.id   7c836117c53104301f3260b468b078ca
#
_cell.length_a   1.000
_cell.length_b   1.000
_cell.length_c   1.000
_cell.angle_alpha   90.00
_cell.angle_beta   90.00
_cell.angle_gamma   90.00
#
_symmetry.space_group_name_H-M   'P 1'
#
loop_
_entity.id
_entity.type
_entity.pdbx_description
1 polymer ?
#
loop_
_entity_poly.entity_id
_entity_poly.type
_entity_poly.pdbx_seq_one_letter_code
_entity_poly.pdbx_strand_id
1 'polypeptide(L)'
;MPAIITYGNELLRIGAKNRIERSTDGGRNWSARYTGTSCGEFRDLLPYGGEILAVTSKGIYRSTDEGRNWSSRYMSSSCGEFLSLTDNGGEVLANTTKGLYRSKDGGRNWSKK
;
A
#
# COMPACT_ATOMS: atom_id res chain seq x y z
N MET A 1 -10.01 -7.86 2.55
CA MET A 1 -10.86 -6.68 2.38
C MET A 1 -10.07 -5.52 1.84
N PRO A 2 -10.47 -4.94 0.72
CA PRO A 2 -9.72 -3.80 0.20
C PRO A 2 -9.81 -2.61 1.14
N ALA A 3 -8.69 -1.93 1.30
CA ALA A 3 -8.65 -0.73 2.11
C ALA A 3 -9.15 0.46 1.33
N ILE A 4 -9.78 1.39 2.03
CA ILE A 4 -10.10 2.71 1.49
C ILE A 4 -9.31 3.70 2.31
N ILE A 5 -8.51 4.54 1.66
CA ILE A 5 -7.69 5.52 2.36
C ILE A 5 -8.04 6.92 1.90
N THR A 6 -7.77 7.88 2.78
CA THR A 6 -7.88 9.30 2.44
C THR A 6 -6.50 9.83 2.14
N TYR A 7 -6.35 10.52 1.02
CA TYR A 7 -5.07 11.11 0.65
C TYR A 7 -5.34 12.49 0.04
N GLY A 8 -5.00 13.53 0.78
CA GLY A 8 -5.38 14.88 0.38
C GLY A 8 -6.89 15.02 0.34
N ASN A 9 -7.43 15.46 -0.77
CA ASN A 9 -8.86 15.62 -0.96
C ASN A 9 -9.51 14.45 -1.69
N GLU A 10 -8.80 13.34 -1.81
CA GLU A 10 -9.26 12.18 -2.56
C GLU A 10 -9.37 10.97 -1.67
N LEU A 11 -10.21 10.03 -2.09
CA LEU A 11 -10.22 8.68 -1.53
C LEU A 11 -9.59 7.75 -2.57
N LEU A 12 -8.83 6.79 -2.07
CA LEU A 12 -8.22 5.76 -2.91
C LEU A 12 -8.62 4.40 -2.37
N ARG A 13 -8.83 3.45 -3.27
CA ARG A 13 -9.13 2.07 -2.87
C ARG A 13 -8.58 1.09 -3.88
N ILE A 14 -8.46 -0.17 -3.44
CA ILE A 14 -8.19 -1.27 -4.34
C ILE A 14 -9.54 -1.75 -4.85
N GLY A 15 -9.77 -1.60 -6.14
CA GLY A 15 -11.04 -1.97 -6.75
C GLY A 15 -10.98 -3.32 -7.44
N ALA A 16 -12.04 -3.64 -8.16
CA ALA A 16 -12.13 -4.88 -8.92
C ALA A 16 -11.02 -4.95 -9.96
N LYS A 17 -10.61 -6.17 -10.32
CA LYS A 17 -9.57 -6.40 -11.33
C LYS A 17 -8.23 -5.78 -10.97
N ASN A 18 -7.95 -5.67 -9.66
CA ASN A 18 -6.65 -5.23 -9.17
C ASN A 18 -6.29 -3.81 -9.59
N ARG A 19 -7.27 -2.89 -9.57
CA ARG A 19 -7.05 -1.50 -9.91
C ARG A 19 -6.96 -0.64 -8.68
N ILE A 20 -6.18 0.43 -8.77
CA ILE A 20 -6.28 1.51 -7.79
C ILE A 20 -7.32 2.49 -8.34
N GLU A 21 -8.34 2.77 -7.55
CA GLU A 21 -9.42 3.66 -7.92
C GLU A 21 -9.45 4.89 -7.03
N ARG A 22 -9.91 6.01 -7.55
CA ARG A 22 -10.02 7.24 -6.78
C ARG A 22 -11.43 7.81 -6.84
N SER A 23 -11.78 8.54 -5.81
CA SER A 23 -13.01 9.29 -5.75
C SER A 23 -12.71 10.70 -5.28
N THR A 24 -13.33 11.69 -5.92
CA THR A 24 -13.21 13.09 -5.50
C THR A 24 -14.52 13.62 -4.96
N ASP A 25 -15.53 12.77 -4.78
CA ASP A 25 -16.87 13.18 -4.33
C ASP A 25 -17.33 12.37 -3.11
N GLY A 26 -16.39 11.98 -2.26
CA GLY A 26 -16.71 11.30 -1.02
C GLY A 26 -17.07 9.84 -1.18
N GLY A 27 -16.67 9.23 -2.28
CA GLY A 27 -16.94 7.81 -2.51
C GLY A 27 -18.18 7.53 -3.33
N ARG A 28 -18.82 8.58 -3.87
CA ARG A 28 -20.01 8.39 -4.70
C ARG A 28 -19.69 7.83 -6.06
N ASN A 29 -18.60 8.33 -6.66
CA ASN A 29 -18.15 7.86 -7.97
C ASN A 29 -16.67 7.53 -7.90
N TRP A 30 -16.27 6.47 -8.58
CA TRP A 30 -14.90 5.98 -8.59
C TRP A 30 -14.39 5.85 -10.01
N SER A 31 -13.15 6.24 -10.22
CA SER A 31 -12.52 6.09 -11.53
C SER A 31 -11.15 5.43 -11.33
N ALA A 32 -10.68 4.73 -12.36
CA ALA A 32 -9.41 4.07 -12.29
C ALA A 32 -8.27 5.08 -12.23
N ARG A 33 -7.33 4.86 -11.32
CA ARG A 33 -6.11 5.67 -11.21
C ARG A 33 -4.91 4.90 -11.73
N TYR A 34 -4.83 3.60 -11.42
CA TYR A 34 -3.72 2.75 -11.84
C TYR A 34 -4.25 1.38 -12.18
N THR A 35 -3.97 0.91 -13.38
CA THR A 35 -4.47 -0.36 -13.88
C THR A 35 -3.35 -1.32 -14.29
N GLY A 36 -2.09 -0.96 -14.04
CA GLY A 36 -0.96 -1.80 -14.39
C GLY A 36 -0.89 -3.07 -13.57
N THR A 37 -0.17 -4.06 -14.08
CA THR A 37 -0.01 -5.34 -13.40
C THR A 37 1.43 -5.59 -12.96
N SER A 38 2.33 -4.64 -13.19
CA SER A 38 3.75 -4.81 -12.87
C SER A 38 4.01 -4.92 -11.37
N CYS A 39 3.14 -4.36 -10.53
CA CYS A 39 3.29 -4.43 -9.09
C CYS A 39 2.79 -5.74 -8.49
N GLY A 40 2.14 -6.59 -9.27
CA GLY A 40 1.47 -7.76 -8.74
C GLY A 40 0.09 -7.40 -8.23
N GLU A 41 -0.46 -8.21 -7.35
CA GLU A 41 -1.81 -8.03 -6.83
C GLU A 41 -1.77 -7.13 -5.60
N PHE A 42 -2.50 -6.02 -5.64
CA PHE A 42 -2.58 -5.11 -4.50
C PHE A 42 -3.40 -5.74 -3.37
N ARG A 43 -2.89 -5.63 -2.13
CA ARG A 43 -3.55 -6.19 -0.95
C ARG A 43 -3.92 -5.14 0.08
N ASP A 44 -3.13 -4.06 0.18
CA ASP A 44 -3.41 -3.02 1.16
C ASP A 44 -2.72 -1.72 0.75
N LEU A 45 -3.23 -0.60 1.25
CA LEU A 45 -2.70 0.72 1.01
C LEU A 45 -2.55 1.44 2.34
N LEU A 46 -1.49 2.25 2.48
CA LEU A 46 -1.28 3.06 3.68
C LEU A 46 -0.64 4.39 3.30
N PRO A 47 -1.31 5.53 3.59
CA PRO A 47 -0.64 6.81 3.45
C PRO A 47 0.36 6.99 4.57
N TYR A 48 1.59 7.33 4.24
CA TYR A 48 2.65 7.44 5.24
C TYR A 48 3.74 8.39 4.76
N GLY A 49 3.96 9.46 5.52
CA GLY A 49 5.08 10.37 5.26
C GLY A 49 5.03 11.05 3.89
N GLY A 50 3.85 11.45 3.43
CA GLY A 50 3.72 12.10 2.13
C GLY A 50 3.72 11.14 0.95
N GLU A 51 3.78 9.84 1.22
CA GLU A 51 3.75 8.80 0.20
C GLU A 51 2.57 7.88 0.46
N ILE A 52 2.26 7.05 -0.52
CA ILE A 52 1.34 5.93 -0.31
C ILE A 52 2.16 4.66 -0.42
N LEU A 53 2.08 3.83 0.61
CA LEU A 53 2.70 2.50 0.59
C LEU A 53 1.65 1.49 0.19
N ALA A 54 2.06 0.49 -0.58
CA ALA A 54 1.16 -0.57 -1.01
C ALA A 54 1.79 -1.92 -0.72
N VAL A 55 0.98 -2.82 -0.22
CA VAL A 55 1.33 -4.23 -0.09
C VAL A 55 0.81 -4.94 -1.32
N THR A 56 1.67 -5.69 -1.98
CA THR A 56 1.26 -6.47 -3.15
C THR A 56 1.81 -7.89 -3.03
N SER A 57 1.39 -8.73 -3.97
CA SER A 57 1.91 -10.10 -4.02
C SER A 57 3.41 -10.16 -4.31
N LYS A 58 4.01 -9.04 -4.76
CA LYS A 58 5.45 -8.98 -5.04
C LYS A 58 6.26 -8.28 -3.96
N GLY A 59 5.61 -7.63 -2.99
CA GLY A 59 6.31 -6.93 -1.93
C GLY A 59 5.70 -5.59 -1.61
N ILE A 60 6.54 -4.65 -1.17
CA ILE A 60 6.12 -3.30 -0.81
C ILE A 60 6.45 -2.35 -1.95
N TYR A 61 5.45 -1.59 -2.37
CA TYR A 61 5.60 -0.55 -3.38
C TYR A 61 5.24 0.81 -2.78
N ARG A 62 5.67 1.88 -3.43
CA ARG A 62 5.34 3.23 -3.00
C ARG A 62 4.94 4.09 -4.18
N SER A 63 4.12 5.10 -3.90
CA SER A 63 3.76 6.12 -4.87
C SER A 63 3.98 7.49 -4.24
N THR A 64 4.61 8.39 -5.00
CA THR A 64 4.79 9.77 -4.58
C THR A 64 3.93 10.73 -5.41
N ASP A 65 3.06 10.20 -6.25
CA ASP A 65 2.23 11.00 -7.16
C ASP A 65 0.75 10.60 -7.03
N GLU A 66 0.33 10.30 -5.80
CA GLU A 66 -1.07 10.06 -5.47
C GLU A 66 -1.63 8.77 -6.05
N GLY A 67 -0.76 7.79 -6.24
CA GLY A 67 -1.17 6.48 -6.73
C GLY A 67 -1.13 6.33 -8.25
N ARG A 68 -0.63 7.34 -8.97
CA ARG A 68 -0.55 7.25 -10.43
C ARG A 68 0.56 6.33 -10.90
N ASN A 69 1.70 6.38 -10.22
CA ASN A 69 2.84 5.52 -10.55
C ASN A 69 3.38 4.89 -9.30
N TRP A 70 3.88 3.67 -9.43
CA TRP A 70 4.35 2.89 -8.30
C TRP A 70 5.75 2.39 -8.56
N SER A 71 6.60 2.44 -7.55
CA SER A 71 7.94 1.88 -7.62
C SER A 71 8.17 0.96 -6.44
N SER A 72 9.05 -0.02 -6.63
CA SER A 72 9.31 -1.00 -5.59
C SER A 72 10.08 -0.36 -4.43
N ARG A 73 9.74 -0.79 -3.22
CA ARG A 73 10.41 -0.32 -2.01
C ARG A 73 11.12 -1.47 -1.31
N TYR A 74 10.46 -2.63 -1.18
CA TYR A 74 11.04 -3.79 -0.50
C TYR A 74 10.49 -5.05 -1.16
N MET A 75 11.37 -5.84 -1.73
CA MET A 75 10.98 -6.98 -2.57
C MET A 75 11.46 -8.32 -2.03
N SER A 76 12.12 -8.33 -0.87
CA SER A 76 12.64 -9.57 -0.32
C SER A 76 11.50 -10.43 0.24
N SER A 77 11.65 -11.75 0.16
CA SER A 77 10.68 -12.68 0.75
C SER A 77 11.08 -13.12 2.16
N SER A 78 12.10 -12.51 2.75
CA SER A 78 12.58 -12.93 4.08
C SER A 78 11.53 -12.73 5.16
N CYS A 79 10.60 -11.78 5.00
CA CYS A 79 9.52 -11.55 5.94
C CYS A 79 8.28 -12.40 5.63
N GLY A 80 8.33 -13.23 4.60
CA GLY A 80 7.14 -13.91 4.10
C GLY A 80 6.36 -13.00 3.17
N GLU A 81 5.08 -13.32 2.96
CA GLU A 81 4.22 -12.47 2.14
C GLU A 81 3.61 -11.38 3.01
N PHE A 82 3.66 -10.15 2.53
CA PHE A 82 3.02 -9.04 3.23
C PHE A 82 1.52 -9.08 2.99
N LEU A 83 0.74 -8.88 4.05
CA LEU A 83 -0.72 -8.97 4.00
C LEU A 83 -1.38 -7.61 4.25
N SER A 84 -0.89 -6.84 5.21
CA SER A 84 -1.47 -5.54 5.54
C SER A 84 -0.45 -4.65 6.21
N LEU A 85 -0.72 -3.35 6.22
CA LEU A 85 0.12 -2.34 6.86
C LEU A 85 -0.69 -1.53 7.85
N THR A 86 -0.02 -1.06 8.91
CA THR A 86 -0.62 -0.17 9.91
C THR A 86 0.40 0.89 10.29
N ASP A 87 -0.05 2.13 10.40
CA ASP A 87 0.78 3.22 10.91
C ASP A 87 0.72 3.17 12.43
N ASN A 88 1.88 3.02 13.06
CA ASN A 88 1.98 2.91 14.53
C ASN A 88 2.81 4.06 15.10
N GLY A 89 2.51 5.28 14.66
CA GLY A 89 3.29 6.45 15.08
C GLY A 89 4.71 6.37 14.60
N GLY A 90 5.65 6.68 14.59
CA GLY A 90 7.01 6.64 14.10
C GLY A 90 7.44 5.35 13.41
N GLU A 91 6.55 4.35 13.25
CA GLU A 91 6.93 3.14 12.54
C GLU A 91 5.74 2.56 11.80
N VAL A 92 6.02 1.73 10.79
CA VAL A 92 5.01 1.00 10.05
C VAL A 92 5.03 -0.46 10.51
N LEU A 93 3.87 -0.99 10.81
CA LEU A 93 3.72 -2.41 11.15
C LEU A 93 3.16 -3.15 9.94
N ALA A 94 3.64 -4.36 9.72
CA ALA A 94 3.15 -5.21 8.65
C ALA A 94 2.79 -6.57 9.19
N ASN A 95 1.60 -7.04 8.84
CA ASN A 95 1.24 -8.43 9.03
C ASN A 95 1.75 -9.22 7.85
N THR A 96 2.42 -10.33 8.13
CA THR A 96 2.97 -11.18 7.08
C THR A 96 2.65 -12.63 7.41
N THR A 97 2.91 -13.51 6.45
CA THR A 97 2.72 -14.95 6.68
C THR A 97 3.69 -15.52 7.71
N LYS A 98 4.74 -14.77 8.08
CA LYS A 98 5.68 -15.19 9.12
C LYS A 98 5.51 -14.42 10.43
N GLY A 99 4.47 -13.59 10.54
CA GLY A 99 4.17 -12.86 11.75
C GLY A 99 4.20 -11.36 11.55
N LEU A 100 4.38 -10.64 12.65
CA LEU A 100 4.33 -9.18 12.66
C LEU A 100 5.74 -8.62 12.51
N TYR A 101 5.91 -7.71 11.57
CA TYR A 101 7.18 -7.04 11.32
C TYR A 101 6.99 -5.53 11.45
N ARG A 102 8.09 -4.83 11.66
CA ARG A 102 8.08 -3.38 11.75
C ARG A 102 9.16 -2.76 10.89
N SER A 103 8.93 -1.53 10.46
CA SER A 103 9.90 -0.73 9.74
C SER A 103 9.94 0.65 10.36
N LYS A 104 11.13 1.17 10.61
CA LYS A 104 11.32 2.51 11.14
C LYS A 104 11.80 3.49 10.06
N ASP A 105 11.91 3.04 8.83
CA ASP A 105 12.44 3.85 7.74
C ASP A 105 11.50 3.89 6.53
N GLY A 106 10.20 3.88 6.80
CA GLY A 106 9.20 4.04 5.75
C GLY A 106 9.00 2.80 4.88
N GLY A 107 9.32 1.64 5.40
CA GLY A 107 9.14 0.39 4.67
C GLY A 107 10.37 -0.08 3.90
N ARG A 108 11.51 0.60 4.07
CA ARG A 108 12.72 0.22 3.37
C ARG A 108 13.37 -1.02 3.96
N ASN A 109 13.36 -1.13 5.28
CA ASN A 109 13.89 -2.29 5.99
C ASN A 109 12.90 -2.75 7.03
N TRP A 110 12.86 -4.05 7.26
CA TRP A 110 11.89 -4.67 8.16
C TRP A 110 12.57 -5.59 9.15
N SER A 111 12.09 -5.57 10.37
CA SER A 111 12.56 -6.48 11.40
C SER A 111 11.36 -7.07 12.13
N LYS A 112 11.54 -8.28 12.65
CA LYS A 112 10.46 -8.96 13.36
C LYS A 112 10.13 -8.23 14.66
N LYS A 113 8.85 -8.05 14.89
CA LYS A 113 8.40 -7.37 16.09
C LYS A 113 8.08 -8.33 17.24
#